data_d14083986f9d1a117e17e6850d5ec6f1
#
_entry.id   d14083986f9d1a117e17e6850d5ec6f1
#
_cell.length_a   1.000
_cell.length_b   1.000
_cell.length_c   1.000
_cell.angle_alpha   90.00
_cell.angle_beta   90.00
_cell.angle_gamma   90.00
#
_symmetry.space_group_name_H-M   'P 1'
#
loop_
_entity.id
_entity.type
_entity.pdbx_description
1 polymer ?
#
loop_
_entity_poly.entity_id
_entity_poly.type
_entity_poly.pdbx_seq_one_letter_code
_entity_poly.pdbx_strand_id
1 'polypeptide(L)'
;MLRDEHGEVLPPVDGLYSLDATHPGVLEYMEYVTGKLIQWGYRLVKTDFTGHGCREGVFYNKDITTGVEAYNYGMSHFVRCLSEERAGYPILISLSIAPIMPHGYGHARRISCESFGSLDQSAYLNNCITYLWWMNDCLYRFNDPDHIVTYKTYDKHTTTPEEGITRMNTGVICGGLMLASDDYGMPAARERSRLVLTNEEVNAVARKGGAFRPVSGARGEFAADVFMRQEEDAVLVGVFNYSLSDERHMEIPLEKLGLSAGERYTIRDLWSRQETEADSGVIRVSLIPAQSTILRITKG
;
A
#
# COMPACT_ATOMS: atom_id res chain seq x y z
N MET A 1 -9.11 14.58 -26.46
CA MET A 1 -8.25 13.40 -26.60
C MET A 1 -6.91 13.83 -27.17
N LEU A 2 -5.83 13.20 -26.71
CA LEU A 2 -4.48 13.45 -27.22
C LEU A 2 -4.35 12.94 -28.67
N ARG A 3 -3.63 13.69 -29.51
CA ARG A 3 -3.50 13.42 -30.94
C ARG A 3 -2.02 13.29 -31.33
N ASP A 4 -1.77 12.65 -32.45
CA ASP A 4 -0.45 12.59 -33.11
C ASP A 4 -0.15 13.83 -33.99
N GLU A 5 0.97 13.80 -34.66
CA GLU A 5 1.43 14.87 -35.60
C GLU A 5 0.54 15.00 -36.86
N HIS A 6 -0.26 13.97 -37.16
CA HIS A 6 -1.19 13.98 -38.29
C HIS A 6 -2.58 14.45 -37.89
N GLY A 7 -2.80 14.73 -36.57
CA GLY A 7 -4.08 15.15 -36.02
C GLY A 7 -5.02 13.97 -35.69
N GLU A 8 -4.57 12.72 -35.83
CA GLU A 8 -5.33 11.54 -35.48
C GLU A 8 -5.32 11.30 -33.98
N VAL A 9 -6.43 10.79 -33.43
CA VAL A 9 -6.52 10.42 -32.02
C VAL A 9 -5.60 9.25 -31.75
N LEU A 10 -4.74 9.36 -30.73
CA LEU A 10 -3.86 8.26 -30.33
C LEU A 10 -4.68 7.02 -29.95
N PRO A 11 -4.23 5.82 -30.33
CA PRO A 11 -4.93 4.59 -29.99
C PRO A 11 -5.04 4.43 -28.45
N PRO A 12 -6.09 3.75 -27.97
CA PRO A 12 -6.26 3.52 -26.55
C PRO A 12 -5.15 2.62 -25.98
N VAL A 13 -4.82 2.82 -24.69
CA VAL A 13 -4.00 1.90 -23.89
C VAL A 13 -4.89 1.37 -22.78
N ASP A 14 -4.87 0.06 -22.54
CA ASP A 14 -5.76 -0.61 -21.58
C ASP A 14 -7.25 -0.28 -21.80
N GLY A 15 -7.65 -0.07 -23.04
CA GLY A 15 -9.01 0.34 -23.41
C GLY A 15 -9.35 1.81 -23.13
N LEU A 16 -8.39 2.63 -22.69
CA LEU A 16 -8.59 4.03 -22.29
C LEU A 16 -7.89 4.98 -23.26
N TYR A 17 -8.57 6.05 -23.63
CA TYR A 17 -7.99 7.14 -24.42
C TYR A 17 -7.33 8.18 -23.52
N SER A 18 -6.08 8.53 -23.83
CA SER A 18 -5.39 9.63 -23.13
C SER A 18 -6.05 10.97 -23.48
N LEU A 19 -6.27 11.77 -22.47
CA LEU A 19 -6.72 13.15 -22.63
C LEU A 19 -5.51 14.08 -22.70
N ASP A 20 -5.64 15.14 -23.49
CA ASP A 20 -4.66 16.22 -23.47
C ASP A 20 -4.92 17.10 -22.25
N ALA A 21 -4.11 16.94 -21.21
CA ALA A 21 -4.24 17.68 -19.97
C ALA A 21 -3.98 19.19 -20.10
N THR A 22 -3.47 19.64 -21.24
CA THR A 22 -3.25 21.07 -21.53
C THR A 22 -4.46 21.75 -22.18
N HIS A 23 -5.46 20.95 -22.61
CA HIS A 23 -6.67 21.45 -23.24
C HIS A 23 -7.63 22.03 -22.21
N PRO A 24 -8.15 23.28 -22.39
CA PRO A 24 -9.04 23.93 -21.43
C PRO A 24 -10.25 23.08 -21.04
N GLY A 25 -10.91 22.41 -21.97
CA GLY A 25 -12.05 21.56 -21.69
C GLY A 25 -11.73 20.33 -20.82
N VAL A 26 -10.47 19.87 -20.78
CA VAL A 26 -10.03 18.81 -19.85
C VAL A 26 -9.85 19.39 -18.44
N LEU A 27 -9.33 20.59 -18.33
CA LEU A 27 -9.19 21.28 -17.05
C LEU A 27 -10.57 21.57 -16.43
N GLU A 28 -11.53 22.08 -17.23
CA GLU A 28 -12.92 22.30 -16.82
C GLU A 28 -13.59 21.00 -16.36
N TYR A 29 -13.35 19.89 -17.07
CA TYR A 29 -13.85 18.58 -16.68
C TYR A 29 -13.24 18.12 -15.34
N MET A 30 -11.93 18.31 -15.11
CA MET A 30 -11.29 18.05 -13.83
C MET A 30 -11.92 18.87 -12.70
N GLU A 31 -12.19 20.16 -12.94
CA GLU A 31 -12.88 21.04 -11.98
C GLU A 31 -14.29 20.55 -11.66
N TYR A 32 -15.03 20.12 -12.68
CA TYR A 32 -16.37 19.58 -12.49
C TYR A 32 -16.35 18.32 -11.62
N VAL A 33 -15.49 17.34 -11.95
CA VAL A 33 -15.39 16.07 -11.22
C VAL A 33 -14.95 16.30 -9.78
N THR A 34 -13.87 17.05 -9.57
CA THR A 34 -13.36 17.34 -8.23
C THR A 34 -14.34 18.15 -7.40
N GLY A 35 -15.07 19.09 -8.03
CA GLY A 35 -16.15 19.83 -7.39
C GLY A 35 -17.28 18.92 -6.90
N LYS A 36 -17.64 17.87 -7.66
CA LYS A 36 -18.61 16.86 -7.21
C LYS A 36 -18.11 16.05 -6.02
N LEU A 37 -16.83 15.62 -6.04
CA LEU A 37 -16.23 14.89 -4.92
C LEU A 37 -16.23 15.73 -3.63
N ILE A 38 -15.89 17.01 -3.73
CA ILE A 38 -15.96 17.95 -2.61
C ILE A 38 -17.41 18.12 -2.11
N GLN A 39 -18.36 18.32 -3.03
CA GLN A 39 -19.78 18.47 -2.70
C GLN A 39 -20.33 17.24 -1.96
N TRP A 40 -19.85 16.05 -2.30
CA TRP A 40 -20.24 14.79 -1.65
C TRP A 40 -19.50 14.53 -0.33
N GLY A 41 -18.52 15.35 0.02
CA GLY A 41 -17.80 15.30 1.29
C GLY A 41 -16.68 14.25 1.34
N TYR A 42 -16.19 13.77 0.20
CA TYR A 42 -15.08 12.81 0.18
C TYR A 42 -13.79 13.44 0.70
N ARG A 43 -13.09 12.70 1.58
CA ARG A 43 -11.81 13.10 2.18
C ARG A 43 -10.64 12.26 1.71
N LEU A 44 -10.90 11.23 0.92
CA LEU A 44 -9.91 10.41 0.22
C LEU A 44 -10.33 10.27 -1.23
N VAL A 45 -9.43 10.58 -2.14
CA VAL A 45 -9.61 10.42 -3.58
C VAL A 45 -8.48 9.52 -4.09
N LYS A 46 -8.83 8.33 -4.57
CA LYS A 46 -7.88 7.45 -5.26
C LYS A 46 -8.06 7.65 -6.75
N THR A 47 -6.98 8.06 -7.42
CA THR A 47 -6.92 8.22 -8.88
C THR A 47 -6.24 7.02 -9.49
N ASP A 48 -6.71 6.59 -10.66
CA ASP A 48 -6.14 5.46 -11.36
C ASP A 48 -5.75 5.82 -12.79
N PHE A 49 -4.81 5.05 -13.37
CA PHE A 49 -4.30 5.19 -14.74
C PHE A 49 -3.75 6.58 -15.09
N THR A 50 -3.36 7.38 -14.10
CA THR A 50 -2.83 8.73 -14.36
C THR A 50 -1.52 8.70 -15.16
N GLY A 51 -0.79 7.58 -15.15
CA GLY A 51 0.38 7.36 -16.00
C GLY A 51 0.11 7.47 -17.50
N HIS A 52 -1.13 7.21 -17.93
CA HIS A 52 -1.53 7.41 -19.33
C HIS A 52 -1.51 8.90 -19.76
N GLY A 53 -1.50 9.82 -18.79
CA GLY A 53 -1.31 11.25 -19.03
C GLY A 53 0.13 11.66 -19.40
N CYS A 54 1.09 10.72 -19.29
CA CYS A 54 2.49 10.94 -19.69
C CYS A 54 2.77 10.54 -21.15
N ARG A 55 1.75 10.20 -21.94
CA ARG A 55 1.96 9.82 -23.35
C ARG A 55 2.41 11.02 -24.18
N GLU A 56 3.36 10.75 -25.08
CA GLU A 56 3.79 11.71 -26.08
C GLU A 56 2.69 11.94 -27.13
N GLY A 57 2.59 13.17 -27.59
CA GLY A 57 1.61 13.56 -28.60
C GLY A 57 1.70 15.06 -28.90
N VAL A 58 0.72 15.57 -29.63
CA VAL A 58 0.63 17.00 -29.96
C VAL A 58 -0.36 17.65 -28.97
N PHE A 59 0.19 18.49 -28.10
CA PHE A 59 -0.58 19.18 -27.06
C PHE A 59 -1.26 20.45 -27.56
N TYR A 60 -2.35 20.83 -26.94
CA TYR A 60 -3.07 22.08 -27.20
C TYR A 60 -2.19 23.27 -26.83
N ASN A 61 -1.59 23.28 -25.66
CA ASN A 61 -0.58 24.27 -25.27
C ASN A 61 0.76 23.95 -25.97
N LYS A 62 1.19 24.84 -26.89
CA LYS A 62 2.38 24.63 -27.71
C LYS A 62 3.70 24.86 -26.96
N ASP A 63 3.66 25.43 -25.77
CA ASP A 63 4.83 25.56 -24.90
C ASP A 63 5.18 24.26 -24.18
N ILE A 64 4.27 23.28 -24.18
CA ILE A 64 4.44 21.94 -23.63
C ILE A 64 4.76 20.99 -24.76
N THR A 65 5.92 20.34 -24.65
CA THR A 65 6.50 19.53 -25.73
C THR A 65 6.63 18.06 -25.41
N THR A 66 6.51 17.68 -24.12
CA THR A 66 6.64 16.29 -23.68
C THR A 66 5.43 15.82 -22.86
N GLY A 67 5.19 14.51 -22.88
CA GLY A 67 4.10 13.89 -22.08
C GLY A 67 4.27 14.11 -20.58
N VAL A 68 5.49 14.15 -20.07
CA VAL A 68 5.77 14.43 -18.66
C VAL A 68 5.43 15.87 -18.28
N GLU A 69 5.71 16.84 -19.14
CA GLU A 69 5.31 18.24 -18.93
C GLU A 69 3.78 18.37 -18.92
N ALA A 70 3.08 17.71 -19.86
CA ALA A 70 1.62 17.68 -19.90
C ALA A 70 1.03 17.03 -18.66
N TYR A 71 1.61 15.94 -18.18
CA TYR A 71 1.25 15.29 -16.92
C TYR A 71 1.40 16.25 -15.74
N ASN A 72 2.54 16.91 -15.63
CA ASN A 72 2.79 17.88 -14.55
C ASN A 72 1.80 19.03 -14.58
N TYR A 73 1.47 19.54 -15.78
CA TYR A 73 0.49 20.59 -15.96
C TYR A 73 -0.90 20.18 -15.46
N GLY A 74 -1.38 19.01 -15.92
CA GLY A 74 -2.68 18.47 -15.53
C GLY A 74 -2.77 18.12 -14.03
N MET A 75 -1.76 17.43 -13.50
CA MET A 75 -1.75 17.03 -12.10
C MET A 75 -1.62 18.25 -11.16
N SER A 76 -0.87 19.26 -11.53
CA SER A 76 -0.82 20.50 -10.77
C SER A 76 -2.20 21.18 -10.68
N HIS A 77 -2.96 21.16 -11.78
CA HIS A 77 -4.33 21.67 -11.80
C HIS A 77 -5.26 20.80 -10.94
N PHE A 78 -5.19 19.47 -11.10
CA PHE A 78 -6.00 18.51 -10.35
C PHE A 78 -5.82 18.65 -8.83
N VAL A 79 -4.56 18.75 -8.36
CA VAL A 79 -4.25 18.94 -6.93
C VAL A 79 -4.78 20.27 -6.41
N ARG A 80 -4.66 21.36 -7.18
CA ARG A 80 -5.27 22.65 -6.80
C ARG A 80 -6.79 22.56 -6.67
N CYS A 81 -7.45 21.79 -7.55
CA CYS A 81 -8.90 21.56 -7.47
C CYS A 81 -9.34 20.82 -6.19
N LEU A 82 -8.46 20.02 -5.59
CA LEU A 82 -8.68 19.27 -4.35
C LEU A 82 -8.01 19.91 -3.12
N SER A 83 -7.50 21.12 -3.26
CA SER A 83 -6.82 21.81 -2.15
C SER A 83 -7.77 22.06 -0.96
N GLU A 84 -7.19 22.13 0.25
CA GLU A 84 -7.93 22.45 1.46
C GLU A 84 -8.60 23.83 1.38
N GLU A 85 -7.94 24.81 0.74
CA GLU A 85 -8.48 26.14 0.50
C GLU A 85 -9.82 26.08 -0.28
N ARG A 86 -9.89 25.21 -1.30
CA ARG A 86 -11.08 25.06 -2.14
C ARG A 86 -12.15 24.19 -1.50
N ALA A 87 -11.74 23.13 -0.80
CA ALA A 87 -12.65 22.16 -0.19
C ALA A 87 -13.17 22.58 1.19
N GLY A 88 -12.43 23.42 1.91
CA GLY A 88 -12.67 23.77 3.31
C GLY A 88 -12.23 22.68 4.31
N TYR A 89 -11.59 21.61 3.83
CA TYR A 89 -11.06 20.50 4.63
C TYR A 89 -9.97 19.75 3.84
N PRO A 90 -9.03 19.07 4.52
CA PRO A 90 -7.98 18.31 3.84
C PRO A 90 -8.55 17.09 3.11
N ILE A 91 -8.06 16.86 1.88
CA ILE A 91 -8.38 15.69 1.06
C ILE A 91 -7.08 14.92 0.81
N LEU A 92 -7.07 13.65 1.18
CA LEU A 92 -5.97 12.74 0.90
C LEU A 92 -6.09 12.23 -0.55
N ILE A 93 -5.00 12.33 -1.31
CA ILE A 93 -4.94 11.84 -2.69
C ILE A 93 -4.03 10.60 -2.70
N SER A 94 -4.54 9.47 -3.20
CA SER A 94 -3.77 8.26 -3.48
C SER A 94 -3.65 8.05 -4.99
N LEU A 95 -2.44 7.84 -5.47
CA LEU A 95 -2.15 7.62 -6.89
C LEU A 95 -2.01 6.12 -7.17
N SER A 96 -2.70 5.65 -8.20
CA SER A 96 -2.61 4.27 -8.69
C SER A 96 -2.29 4.29 -10.18
N ILE A 97 -1.43 3.38 -10.63
CA ILE A 97 -0.89 3.33 -12.02
C ILE A 97 -0.40 4.73 -12.44
N ALA A 98 0.37 5.34 -11.57
CA ALA A 98 1.00 6.64 -11.77
C ALA A 98 2.52 6.48 -11.90
N PRO A 99 3.23 7.40 -12.56
CA PRO A 99 4.68 7.43 -12.49
C PRO A 99 5.16 7.51 -11.04
N ILE A 100 6.33 6.94 -10.74
CA ILE A 100 6.99 7.16 -9.45
C ILE A 100 7.51 8.60 -9.39
N MET A 101 8.04 9.06 -10.50
CA MET A 101 8.48 10.43 -10.74
C MET A 101 7.76 11.00 -11.97
N PRO A 102 7.29 12.26 -11.92
CA PRO A 102 7.38 13.20 -10.79
C PRO A 102 6.44 12.82 -9.63
N HIS A 103 6.90 13.04 -8.41
CA HIS A 103 6.10 12.89 -7.20
C HIS A 103 5.56 14.25 -6.70
N GLY A 104 4.79 14.25 -5.63
CA GLY A 104 4.26 15.48 -5.03
C GLY A 104 2.81 15.80 -5.42
N TYR A 105 2.20 14.99 -6.27
CA TYR A 105 0.79 15.11 -6.65
C TYR A 105 -0.15 14.22 -5.82
N GLY A 106 0.40 13.39 -4.95
CA GLY A 106 -0.37 12.53 -4.06
C GLY A 106 0.29 12.42 -2.69
N HIS A 107 -0.54 12.16 -1.69
CA HIS A 107 -0.09 11.85 -0.34
C HIS A 107 0.29 10.37 -0.21
N ALA A 108 -0.35 9.53 -1.01
CA ALA A 108 -0.10 8.10 -1.08
C ALA A 108 0.07 7.64 -2.53
N ARG A 109 0.76 6.52 -2.71
CA ARG A 109 0.90 5.84 -3.99
C ARG A 109 0.85 4.33 -3.81
N ARG A 110 0.07 3.65 -4.66
CA ARG A 110 0.07 2.19 -4.74
C ARG A 110 1.45 1.69 -5.20
N ILE A 111 2.07 0.83 -4.40
CA ILE A 111 3.45 0.39 -4.61
C ILE A 111 3.58 -0.90 -5.42
N SER A 112 2.45 -1.56 -5.73
CA SER A 112 2.40 -2.80 -6.49
C SER A 112 1.37 -2.72 -7.61
N CYS A 113 1.26 -3.77 -8.43
CA CYS A 113 0.05 -4.01 -9.19
C CYS A 113 -1.13 -4.30 -8.25
N GLU A 114 -2.31 -4.41 -8.81
CA GLU A 114 -3.52 -4.69 -8.05
C GLU A 114 -3.38 -6.00 -7.26
N SER A 115 -3.69 -5.96 -5.96
CA SER A 115 -3.51 -7.09 -5.05
C SER A 115 -4.74 -7.27 -4.17
N PHE A 116 -5.22 -8.50 -4.08
CA PHE A 116 -6.41 -8.86 -3.31
C PHE A 116 -6.05 -9.67 -2.06
N GLY A 117 -6.49 -10.93 -1.93
CA GLY A 117 -6.38 -11.68 -0.68
C GLY A 117 -5.52 -12.94 -0.72
N SER A 118 -5.19 -13.49 -1.90
CA SER A 118 -4.42 -14.73 -2.00
C SER A 118 -2.98 -14.58 -1.50
N LEU A 119 -2.38 -15.69 -1.08
CA LEU A 119 -1.02 -15.71 -0.55
C LEU A 119 0.01 -15.24 -1.57
N ASP A 120 -0.11 -15.67 -2.83
CA ASP A 120 0.78 -15.24 -3.92
C ASP A 120 0.75 -13.73 -4.15
N GLN A 121 -0.45 -13.11 -4.08
CA GLN A 121 -0.59 -11.66 -4.18
C GLN A 121 -0.02 -10.93 -2.97
N SER A 122 -0.19 -11.49 -1.77
CA SER A 122 0.45 -10.96 -0.56
C SER A 122 1.98 -11.07 -0.63
N ALA A 123 2.51 -12.20 -1.11
CA ALA A 123 3.94 -12.39 -1.34
C ALA A 123 4.48 -11.42 -2.40
N TYR A 124 3.76 -11.23 -3.51
CA TYR A 124 4.11 -10.27 -4.54
C TYR A 124 4.17 -8.83 -4.00
N LEU A 125 3.15 -8.42 -3.22
CA LEU A 125 3.16 -7.10 -2.59
C LEU A 125 4.30 -6.97 -1.56
N ASN A 126 4.55 -8.00 -0.75
CA ASN A 126 5.68 -7.99 0.19
C ASN A 126 7.03 -7.92 -0.53
N ASN A 127 7.13 -8.48 -1.75
CA ASN A 127 8.30 -8.27 -2.60
C ASN A 127 8.44 -6.79 -3.01
N CYS A 128 7.36 -6.14 -3.41
CA CYS A 128 7.37 -4.70 -3.68
C CYS A 128 7.77 -3.91 -2.42
N ILE A 129 7.22 -4.23 -1.24
CA ILE A 129 7.59 -3.59 0.03
C ILE A 129 9.07 -3.79 0.33
N THR A 130 9.63 -4.98 0.07
CA THR A 130 11.04 -5.30 0.30
C THR A 130 11.99 -4.28 -0.35
N TYR A 131 11.63 -3.78 -1.54
CA TYR A 131 12.47 -2.86 -2.30
C TYR A 131 11.98 -1.40 -2.31
N LEU A 132 10.72 -1.14 -1.94
CA LEU A 132 10.09 0.18 -2.03
C LEU A 132 9.61 0.72 -0.66
N TRP A 133 9.89 0.03 0.45
CA TRP A 133 9.50 0.49 1.80
C TRP A 133 9.93 1.93 2.09
N TRP A 134 11.10 2.33 1.60
CA TRP A 134 11.72 3.63 1.80
C TRP A 134 10.95 4.79 1.14
N MET A 135 10.04 4.50 0.20
CA MET A 135 9.20 5.53 -0.43
C MET A 135 8.26 6.19 0.58
N ASN A 136 7.89 5.45 1.65
CA ASN A 136 7.11 5.99 2.75
C ASN A 136 7.91 7.09 3.48
N ASP A 137 7.28 8.24 3.70
CA ASP A 137 7.87 9.46 4.28
C ASP A 137 9.09 10.03 3.51
N CYS A 138 9.45 9.46 2.36
CA CYS A 138 10.50 9.96 1.47
C CYS A 138 9.92 10.63 0.22
N LEU A 139 9.15 9.91 -0.57
CA LEU A 139 8.49 10.44 -1.79
C LEU A 139 6.99 10.67 -1.55
N TYR A 140 6.37 9.81 -0.78
CA TYR A 140 4.94 9.85 -0.45
C TYR A 140 4.78 9.72 1.06
N ARG A 141 3.79 10.39 1.62
CA ARG A 141 3.49 10.28 3.05
C ARG A 141 3.09 8.86 3.45
N PHE A 142 2.39 8.15 2.55
CA PHE A 142 1.93 6.80 2.78
C PHE A 142 2.17 5.94 1.54
N ASN A 143 2.49 4.66 1.76
CA ASN A 143 2.35 3.65 0.73
C ASN A 143 0.89 3.16 0.68
N ASP A 144 0.38 2.83 -0.50
CA ASP A 144 -0.93 2.21 -0.68
C ASP A 144 -0.73 0.72 -0.99
N PRO A 145 -1.13 -0.20 -0.08
CA PRO A 145 -1.04 -1.64 -0.29
C PRO A 145 -2.18 -2.20 -1.15
N ASP A 146 -3.07 -1.33 -1.66
CA ASP A 146 -4.28 -1.72 -2.37
C ASP A 146 -5.31 -2.45 -1.48
N HIS A 147 -6.09 -3.35 -2.04
CA HIS A 147 -7.23 -4.00 -1.41
C HIS A 147 -6.85 -4.92 -0.24
N ILE A 148 -7.38 -4.67 0.95
CA ILE A 148 -7.32 -5.61 2.07
C ILE A 148 -8.54 -6.51 1.98
N VAL A 149 -8.34 -7.71 1.43
CA VAL A 149 -9.38 -8.74 1.29
C VAL A 149 -9.08 -9.85 2.28
N THR A 150 -9.99 -10.05 3.23
CA THR A 150 -9.83 -11.04 4.30
C THR A 150 -10.56 -12.35 4.00
N TYR A 151 -11.53 -12.32 3.11
CA TYR A 151 -12.31 -13.48 2.69
C TYR A 151 -12.47 -13.54 1.17
N LYS A 152 -13.23 -12.62 0.58
CA LYS A 152 -13.49 -12.63 -0.87
C LYS A 152 -13.99 -11.28 -1.37
N THR A 153 -13.61 -10.95 -2.59
CA THR A 153 -14.18 -9.85 -3.36
C THR A 153 -14.37 -10.29 -4.82
N TYR A 154 -15.44 -9.85 -5.47
CA TYR A 154 -15.78 -10.19 -6.86
C TYR A 154 -15.65 -11.70 -7.15
N ASP A 155 -15.06 -12.04 -8.28
CA ASP A 155 -14.73 -13.39 -8.74
C ASP A 155 -13.35 -13.89 -8.27
N LYS A 156 -12.69 -13.15 -7.38
CA LYS A 156 -11.34 -13.45 -6.90
C LYS A 156 -11.30 -14.67 -5.96
N HIS A 157 -10.10 -15.13 -5.66
CA HIS A 157 -9.86 -16.24 -4.76
C HIS A 157 -10.55 -16.03 -3.40
N THR A 158 -11.13 -17.11 -2.87
CA THR A 158 -11.65 -17.13 -1.50
C THR A 158 -10.51 -17.49 -0.56
N THR A 159 -10.11 -16.56 0.29
CA THR A 159 -8.95 -16.72 1.18
C THR A 159 -9.24 -17.68 2.33
N THR A 160 -8.20 -18.40 2.78
CA THR A 160 -8.19 -19.07 4.07
C THR A 160 -8.14 -18.05 5.22
N PRO A 161 -8.35 -18.45 6.47
CA PRO A 161 -8.13 -17.57 7.63
C PRO A 161 -6.74 -16.99 7.69
N GLU A 162 -5.72 -17.83 7.41
CA GLU A 162 -4.30 -17.47 7.45
C GLU A 162 -3.95 -16.48 6.34
N GLU A 163 -4.42 -16.70 5.12
CA GLU A 163 -4.26 -15.76 4.02
C GLU A 163 -4.87 -14.40 4.34
N GLY A 164 -6.08 -14.36 4.91
CA GLY A 164 -6.74 -13.11 5.29
C GLY A 164 -5.96 -12.32 6.35
N ILE A 165 -5.40 -13.00 7.35
CA ILE A 165 -4.52 -12.39 8.35
C ILE A 165 -3.22 -11.92 7.69
N THR A 166 -2.63 -12.72 6.81
CA THR A 166 -1.42 -12.37 6.08
C THR A 166 -1.64 -11.15 5.20
N ARG A 167 -2.79 -11.05 4.55
CA ARG A 167 -3.15 -9.86 3.77
C ARG A 167 -3.26 -8.60 4.66
N MET A 168 -3.86 -8.72 5.85
CA MET A 168 -3.92 -7.63 6.83
C MET A 168 -2.51 -7.21 7.26
N ASN A 169 -1.66 -8.17 7.63
CA ASN A 169 -0.29 -7.91 8.07
C ASN A 169 0.55 -7.26 6.95
N THR A 170 0.37 -7.68 5.70
CA THR A 170 0.97 -7.05 4.53
C THR A 170 0.58 -5.57 4.43
N GLY A 171 -0.69 -5.25 4.64
CA GLY A 171 -1.15 -3.85 4.70
C GLY A 171 -0.48 -3.06 5.83
N VAL A 172 -0.38 -3.67 7.02
CA VAL A 172 0.27 -3.03 8.19
C VAL A 172 1.73 -2.73 7.94
N ILE A 173 2.51 -3.71 7.42
CA ILE A 173 3.94 -3.49 7.17
C ILE A 173 4.21 -2.53 6.00
N CYS A 174 3.24 -2.36 5.11
CA CYS A 174 3.31 -1.36 4.04
C CYS A 174 3.36 0.07 4.59
N GLY A 175 2.83 0.29 5.79
CA GLY A 175 2.86 1.58 6.48
C GLY A 175 1.91 2.63 5.90
N GLY A 176 0.81 2.21 5.30
CA GLY A 176 -0.02 3.10 4.52
C GLY A 176 -1.52 3.00 4.77
N LEU A 177 -2.25 3.10 3.70
CA LEU A 177 -3.71 3.05 3.69
C LEU A 177 -4.21 1.64 3.98
N MET A 178 -5.32 1.55 4.72
CA MET A 178 -6.01 0.29 4.99
C MET A 178 -7.38 0.35 4.30
N LEU A 179 -7.46 -0.23 3.10
CA LEU A 179 -8.66 -0.20 2.25
C LEU A 179 -9.38 -1.56 2.33
N ALA A 180 -10.34 -1.69 3.25
CA ALA A 180 -11.16 -2.89 3.39
C ALA A 180 -12.00 -3.11 2.13
N SER A 181 -11.85 -4.27 1.47
CA SER A 181 -12.37 -4.50 0.12
C SER A 181 -13.05 -5.85 -0.06
N ASP A 182 -13.49 -6.48 1.02
CA ASP A 182 -14.33 -7.69 0.93
C ASP A 182 -15.72 -7.37 0.34
N ASP A 183 -16.33 -8.35 -0.30
CA ASP A 183 -17.76 -8.29 -0.65
C ASP A 183 -18.63 -8.45 0.59
N TYR A 184 -18.99 -7.34 1.20
CA TYR A 184 -19.82 -7.30 2.41
C TYR A 184 -21.29 -7.70 2.16
N GLY A 185 -21.70 -7.98 0.95
CA GLY A 185 -22.95 -8.70 0.65
C GLY A 185 -22.92 -10.13 1.19
N MET A 186 -21.72 -10.73 1.28
CA MET A 186 -21.52 -12.10 1.76
C MET A 186 -21.44 -12.15 3.30
N PRO A 187 -22.27 -12.97 4.00
CA PRO A 187 -22.20 -13.11 5.45
C PRO A 187 -20.81 -13.57 5.95
N ALA A 188 -20.19 -14.53 5.28
CA ALA A 188 -18.87 -15.04 5.65
C ALA A 188 -17.77 -13.95 5.53
N ALA A 189 -17.85 -13.06 4.54
CA ALA A 189 -16.94 -11.92 4.41
C ALA A 189 -17.10 -10.95 5.59
N ARG A 190 -18.33 -10.62 5.99
CA ARG A 190 -18.58 -9.78 7.17
C ARG A 190 -18.02 -10.39 8.46
N GLU A 191 -18.21 -11.69 8.65
CA GLU A 191 -17.70 -12.39 9.82
C GLU A 191 -16.18 -12.40 9.86
N ARG A 192 -15.53 -12.78 8.75
CA ARG A 192 -14.07 -12.80 8.65
C ARG A 192 -13.48 -11.41 8.84
N SER A 193 -14.02 -10.40 8.16
CA SER A 193 -13.57 -9.02 8.29
C SER A 193 -13.71 -8.51 9.72
N ARG A 194 -14.82 -8.86 10.40
CA ARG A 194 -15.00 -8.50 11.82
C ARG A 194 -13.90 -9.10 12.71
N LEU A 195 -13.48 -10.33 12.46
CA LEU A 195 -12.42 -10.97 13.25
C LEU A 195 -11.03 -10.38 12.95
N VAL A 196 -10.75 -10.10 11.68
CA VAL A 196 -9.42 -9.66 11.24
C VAL A 196 -9.24 -8.15 11.38
N LEU A 197 -10.18 -7.35 10.88
CA LEU A 197 -10.03 -5.89 10.82
C LEU A 197 -10.34 -5.16 12.14
N THR A 198 -10.81 -5.86 13.17
CA THR A 198 -11.08 -5.24 14.49
C THR A 198 -10.07 -5.61 15.57
N ASN A 199 -8.94 -6.21 15.21
CA ASN A 199 -7.84 -6.43 16.16
C ASN A 199 -7.25 -5.08 16.57
N GLU A 200 -7.49 -4.65 17.81
CA GLU A 200 -7.10 -3.31 18.28
C GLU A 200 -5.59 -3.12 18.33
N GLU A 201 -4.81 -4.16 18.69
CA GLU A 201 -3.36 -4.09 18.80
C GLU A 201 -2.72 -3.94 17.42
N VAL A 202 -3.15 -4.74 16.44
CA VAL A 202 -2.70 -4.63 15.05
C VAL A 202 -3.13 -3.30 14.42
N ASN A 203 -4.36 -2.86 14.69
CA ASN A 203 -4.86 -1.56 14.21
C ASN A 203 -4.10 -0.37 14.85
N ALA A 204 -3.64 -0.51 16.10
CA ALA A 204 -2.81 0.52 16.73
C ALA A 204 -1.48 0.69 15.99
N VAL A 205 -0.87 -0.42 15.53
CA VAL A 205 0.34 -0.40 14.69
C VAL A 205 0.07 0.26 13.34
N ALA A 206 -1.05 -0.10 12.69
CA ALA A 206 -1.44 0.48 11.39
C ALA A 206 -1.68 1.99 11.48
N ARG A 207 -2.38 2.45 12.54
CA ARG A 207 -2.69 3.88 12.76
C ARG A 207 -1.48 4.77 12.97
N LYS A 208 -0.40 4.24 13.53
CA LYS A 208 0.87 4.99 13.63
C LYS A 208 1.50 5.26 12.26
N GLY A 209 1.19 4.43 11.27
CA GLY A 209 1.81 4.49 9.94
C GLY A 209 3.29 4.10 9.97
N GLY A 210 4.00 4.35 8.89
CA GLY A 210 5.42 4.04 8.75
C GLY A 210 5.67 2.60 8.26
N ALA A 211 6.33 2.50 7.10
CA ALA A 211 6.64 1.20 6.50
C ALA A 211 7.69 0.44 7.31
N PHE A 212 7.56 -0.89 7.33
CA PHE A 212 8.57 -1.76 7.91
C PHE A 212 9.68 -2.00 6.87
N ARG A 213 10.93 -1.95 7.30
CA ARG A 213 12.08 -2.30 6.45
C ARG A 213 12.33 -3.81 6.47
N PRO A 214 12.84 -4.41 5.39
CA PRO A 214 13.20 -5.83 5.37
C PRO A 214 14.41 -6.10 6.28
N VAL A 215 14.40 -7.26 6.94
CA VAL A 215 15.49 -7.73 7.84
C VAL A 215 16.19 -8.94 7.26
N SER A 216 15.43 -9.94 6.82
CA SER A 216 15.98 -11.20 6.28
C SER A 216 15.01 -11.85 5.30
N GLY A 217 15.56 -12.75 4.47
CA GLY A 217 14.81 -13.49 3.47
C GLY A 217 14.86 -12.89 2.06
N ALA A 218 15.17 -11.59 1.92
CA ALA A 218 15.25 -10.93 0.61
C ALA A 218 16.42 -11.46 -0.22
N ARG A 219 16.13 -11.92 -1.44
CA ARG A 219 17.12 -12.48 -2.37
C ARG A 219 16.86 -12.04 -3.82
N GLY A 220 16.67 -10.73 -4.04
CA GLY A 220 16.43 -10.20 -5.37
C GLY A 220 15.00 -10.40 -5.86
N GLU A 221 14.61 -11.60 -6.25
CA GLU A 221 13.28 -11.88 -6.83
C GLU A 221 12.21 -12.28 -5.81
N PHE A 222 12.58 -12.44 -4.52
CA PHE A 222 11.67 -12.93 -3.49
C PHE A 222 11.43 -11.89 -2.41
N ALA A 223 10.24 -11.92 -1.84
CA ALA A 223 9.89 -11.12 -0.67
C ALA A 223 10.78 -11.49 0.53
N ALA A 224 11.10 -10.49 1.35
CA ALA A 224 11.65 -10.75 2.67
C ALA A 224 10.65 -11.52 3.54
N ASP A 225 11.16 -12.38 4.40
CA ASP A 225 10.34 -13.15 5.35
C ASP A 225 10.10 -12.41 6.64
N VAL A 226 11.01 -11.48 6.97
CA VAL A 226 11.04 -10.73 8.22
C VAL A 226 11.20 -9.25 7.88
N PHE A 227 10.28 -8.46 8.42
CA PHE A 227 10.28 -7.00 8.34
C PHE A 227 10.27 -6.40 9.73
N MET A 228 10.82 -5.21 9.90
CA MET A 228 10.82 -4.53 11.19
C MET A 228 10.54 -3.05 11.07
N ARG A 229 9.99 -2.49 12.15
CA ARG A 229 9.90 -1.05 12.39
C ARG A 229 10.35 -0.72 13.81
N GLN A 230 11.29 0.20 13.92
CA GLN A 230 11.71 0.71 15.22
C GLN A 230 10.66 1.71 15.73
N GLU A 231 10.25 1.59 16.97
CA GLU A 231 9.46 2.57 17.71
C GLU A 231 10.28 3.12 18.89
N GLU A 232 9.78 4.11 19.59
CA GLU A 232 10.47 4.73 20.72
C GLU A 232 10.70 3.74 21.87
N ASP A 233 9.69 2.92 22.17
CA ASP A 233 9.65 1.99 23.30
C ASP A 233 9.64 0.50 22.88
N ALA A 234 9.66 0.20 21.59
CA ALA A 234 9.52 -1.15 21.09
C ALA A 234 10.15 -1.37 19.71
N VAL A 235 10.38 -2.61 19.36
CA VAL A 235 10.61 -3.03 17.97
C VAL A 235 9.42 -3.85 17.51
N LEU A 236 8.82 -3.47 16.40
CA LEU A 236 7.78 -4.24 15.74
C LEU A 236 8.39 -5.12 14.66
N VAL A 237 7.96 -6.38 14.60
CA VAL A 237 8.49 -7.37 13.64
C VAL A 237 7.33 -8.09 12.98
N GLY A 238 7.25 -7.98 11.65
CA GLY A 238 6.34 -8.77 10.81
C GLY A 238 7.06 -10.02 10.30
N VAL A 239 6.47 -11.20 10.48
CA VAL A 239 7.06 -12.49 10.08
C VAL A 239 6.07 -13.23 9.20
N PHE A 240 6.54 -13.78 8.07
CA PHE A 240 5.69 -14.34 7.02
C PHE A 240 6.14 -15.73 6.59
N ASN A 241 5.18 -16.65 6.43
CA ASN A 241 5.37 -17.92 5.74
C ASN A 241 4.62 -17.90 4.40
N TYR A 242 5.36 -17.91 3.30
CA TYR A 242 4.82 -17.89 1.94
C TYR A 242 4.58 -19.29 1.35
N SER A 243 4.74 -20.37 2.13
CA SER A 243 4.38 -21.72 1.69
C SER A 243 2.89 -21.98 1.91
N LEU A 244 2.25 -22.65 0.95
CA LEU A 244 0.88 -23.15 1.08
C LEU A 244 0.81 -24.55 1.72
N SER A 245 1.96 -25.24 1.88
CA SER A 245 2.02 -26.64 2.32
C SER A 245 2.88 -26.87 3.56
N ASP A 246 3.91 -26.05 3.75
CA ASP A 246 4.96 -26.35 4.72
C ASP A 246 4.93 -25.38 5.90
N GLU A 247 5.10 -25.93 7.09
CA GLU A 247 5.41 -25.13 8.28
C GLU A 247 6.81 -24.52 8.15
N ARG A 248 7.00 -23.37 8.74
CA ARG A 248 8.27 -22.66 8.73
C ARG A 248 8.71 -22.31 10.15
N HIS A 249 9.91 -22.76 10.50
CA HIS A 249 10.58 -22.42 11.74
C HIS A 249 11.69 -21.42 11.44
N MET A 250 11.65 -20.28 12.10
CA MET A 250 12.60 -19.19 11.88
C MET A 250 13.29 -18.78 13.16
N GLU A 251 14.59 -18.54 13.06
CA GLU A 251 15.39 -17.91 14.10
C GLU A 251 15.78 -16.50 13.64
N ILE A 252 15.40 -15.51 14.42
CA ILE A 252 15.64 -14.09 14.14
C ILE A 252 16.63 -13.57 15.17
N PRO A 253 17.90 -13.35 14.81
CA PRO A 253 18.89 -12.79 15.72
C PRO A 253 18.49 -11.38 16.18
N LEU A 254 18.54 -11.12 17.49
CA LEU A 254 18.21 -9.82 18.10
C LEU A 254 19.05 -8.69 17.51
N GLU A 255 20.32 -8.96 17.20
CA GLU A 255 21.24 -7.99 16.61
C GLU A 255 20.76 -7.45 15.24
N LYS A 256 20.08 -8.28 14.42
CA LYS A 256 19.47 -7.84 13.15
C LYS A 256 18.32 -6.86 13.35
N LEU A 257 17.73 -6.88 14.53
CA LEU A 257 16.66 -5.97 14.95
C LEU A 257 17.21 -4.73 15.69
N GLY A 258 18.54 -4.62 15.82
CA GLY A 258 19.17 -3.54 16.58
C GLY A 258 19.06 -3.71 18.11
N LEU A 259 18.79 -4.93 18.57
CA LEU A 259 18.65 -5.30 19.96
C LEU A 259 19.90 -6.03 20.48
N SER A 260 20.21 -5.84 21.78
CA SER A 260 21.38 -6.45 22.41
C SER A 260 21.11 -7.91 22.81
N ALA A 261 21.97 -8.83 22.41
CA ALA A 261 21.84 -10.24 22.76
C ALA A 261 22.00 -10.54 24.28
N GLY A 262 22.55 -9.62 25.05
CA GLY A 262 22.75 -9.78 26.50
C GLY A 262 21.61 -9.23 27.37
N GLU A 263 20.54 -8.72 26.78
CA GLU A 263 19.40 -8.17 27.48
C GLU A 263 18.18 -9.10 27.36
N ARG A 264 17.26 -8.96 28.30
CA ARG A 264 15.97 -9.65 28.27
C ARG A 264 14.93 -8.79 27.53
N TYR A 265 14.12 -9.48 26.75
CA TYR A 265 13.03 -8.85 26.01
C TYR A 265 11.75 -9.63 26.17
N THR A 266 10.65 -8.91 26.36
CA THR A 266 9.30 -9.46 26.26
C THR A 266 8.84 -9.37 24.80
N ILE A 267 8.38 -10.49 24.24
CA ILE A 267 7.86 -10.61 22.89
C ILE A 267 6.38 -10.89 22.99
N ARG A 268 5.56 -9.96 22.51
CA ARG A 268 4.11 -10.09 22.44
C ARG A 268 3.67 -10.32 21.00
N ASP A 269 3.00 -11.44 20.76
CA ASP A 269 2.30 -11.68 19.49
C ASP A 269 0.97 -10.92 19.49
N LEU A 270 0.77 -10.02 18.53
CA LEU A 270 -0.40 -9.12 18.51
C LEU A 270 -1.69 -9.81 18.02
N TRP A 271 -1.60 -11.03 17.48
CA TRP A 271 -2.76 -11.82 17.09
C TRP A 271 -3.22 -12.75 18.20
N SER A 272 -2.33 -13.58 18.73
CA SER A 272 -2.64 -14.51 19.82
C SER A 272 -2.67 -13.83 21.19
N ARG A 273 -2.05 -12.65 21.33
CA ARG A 273 -1.83 -11.91 22.58
C ARG A 273 -0.96 -12.65 23.59
N GLN A 274 -0.28 -13.71 23.16
CA GLN A 274 0.66 -14.43 23.99
C GLN A 274 1.96 -13.65 24.14
N GLU A 275 2.58 -13.78 25.30
CA GLU A 275 3.87 -13.21 25.63
C GLU A 275 4.89 -14.32 25.86
N THR A 276 6.08 -14.12 25.34
CA THR A 276 7.24 -14.98 25.54
C THR A 276 8.46 -14.12 25.85
N GLU A 277 9.53 -14.72 26.35
CA GLU A 277 10.78 -14.03 26.61
C GLU A 277 11.86 -14.45 25.61
N ALA A 278 12.72 -13.52 25.24
CA ALA A 278 13.98 -13.81 24.55
C ALA A 278 15.15 -13.45 25.46
N ASP A 279 15.88 -14.48 25.85
CA ASP A 279 17.10 -14.39 26.67
C ASP A 279 18.35 -14.98 25.98
N SER A 280 18.12 -15.67 24.85
CA SER A 280 19.16 -16.42 24.12
C SER A 280 19.74 -15.68 22.92
N GLY A 281 19.49 -14.38 22.76
CA GLY A 281 19.94 -13.60 21.61
C GLY A 281 19.18 -13.86 20.30
N VAL A 282 18.15 -14.72 20.33
CA VAL A 282 17.38 -15.14 19.16
C VAL A 282 15.90 -15.22 19.49
N ILE A 283 15.06 -14.73 18.58
CA ILE A 283 13.61 -14.96 18.63
C ILE A 283 13.28 -16.16 17.75
N ARG A 284 12.52 -17.13 18.29
CA ARG A 284 12.03 -18.28 17.55
C ARG A 284 10.57 -18.12 17.20
N VAL A 285 10.24 -18.28 15.92
CA VAL A 285 8.88 -18.17 15.41
C VAL A 285 8.57 -19.41 14.57
N SER A 286 7.43 -20.04 14.84
CA SER A 286 6.91 -21.14 14.04
C SER A 286 5.59 -20.72 13.43
N LEU A 287 5.46 -20.83 12.11
CA LEU A 287 4.29 -20.45 11.34
C LEU A 287 3.81 -21.63 10.50
N ILE A 288 2.52 -21.95 10.60
CA ILE A 288 1.87 -22.92 9.70
C ILE A 288 1.78 -22.35 8.27
N PRO A 289 1.38 -23.13 7.26
CA PRO A 289 1.21 -22.65 5.89
C PRO A 289 0.37 -21.37 5.79
N ALA A 290 0.80 -20.45 4.95
CA ALA A 290 0.19 -19.14 4.68
C ALA A 290 0.07 -18.19 5.90
N GLN A 291 0.57 -18.57 7.06
CA GLN A 291 0.48 -17.77 8.27
C GLN A 291 1.51 -16.64 8.30
N SER A 292 1.14 -15.57 8.95
CA SER A 292 2.04 -14.49 9.34
C SER A 292 1.65 -13.94 10.71
N THR A 293 2.57 -13.22 11.34
CA THR A 293 2.27 -12.52 12.59
C THR A 293 2.99 -11.19 12.69
N ILE A 294 2.53 -10.33 13.61
CA ILE A 294 3.23 -9.13 14.04
C ILE A 294 3.56 -9.26 15.52
N LEU A 295 4.85 -9.14 15.81
CA LEU A 295 5.40 -9.18 17.16
C LEU A 295 5.75 -7.78 17.62
N ARG A 296 5.48 -7.48 18.88
CA ARG A 296 5.97 -6.31 19.60
C ARG A 296 7.02 -6.76 20.60
N ILE A 297 8.22 -6.20 20.50
CA ILE A 297 9.35 -6.53 21.34
C ILE A 297 9.65 -5.33 22.20
N THR A 298 9.62 -5.51 23.52
CA THR A 298 9.93 -4.47 24.51
C THR A 298 11.07 -4.94 25.41
N LYS A 299 11.87 -4.01 25.92
CA LYS A 299 12.87 -4.33 26.93
C LYS A 299 12.16 -4.71 28.22
N GLY A 300 12.57 -5.83 28.82
CA GLY A 300 12.05 -6.35 30.08
C GLY A 300 12.46 -5.54 31.29
#